data_c329233115d082a1ccd76a5c284fb437
#
_entry.id   c329233115d082a1ccd76a5c284fb437
#
_cell.length_a   1.000
_cell.length_b   1.000
_cell.length_c   1.000
_cell.angle_alpha   90.00
_cell.angle_beta   90.00
_cell.angle_gamma   90.00
#
_symmetry.space_group_name_H-M   'P 1'
#
loop_
_entity.id
_entity.type
_entity.pdbx_description
1 polymer ?
#
loop_
_entity_poly.entity_id
_entity_poly.type
_entity_poly.pdbx_seq_one_letter_code
_entity_poly.pdbx_strand_id
1 'polypeptide(L)'
;LRARVRKLAQNEANNIKLVIIDYLQLMQGTGNKDRHQEVSDISRGLKMLAREMKIPIIALSQLNRGLENRPDKRPMLSDLRESGAIEQDADIIMFVYRDDVYKERDEARKEKEAKDKGEDYKSKFINKPEEEAEVIIGKQRNGPIGTVKLNFQKALTRFVDKEHDNSSSPIEVIFEN
;
A
#
# COMPACT_ATOMS: atom_id res chain seq x y z
N LEU A 1 -21.86 -2.29 -2.62
CA LEU A 1 -20.80 -3.17 -3.12
C LEU A 1 -21.19 -4.65 -3.03
N ARG A 2 -21.50 -5.23 -1.83
CA ARG A 2 -21.75 -6.67 -1.62
C ARG A 2 -22.81 -7.22 -2.57
N ALA A 3 -24.00 -6.58 -2.65
CA ALA A 3 -25.06 -7.04 -3.53
C ALA A 3 -24.65 -7.07 -5.02
N ARG A 4 -23.85 -6.07 -5.45
CA ARG A 4 -23.36 -6.01 -6.82
C ARG A 4 -22.33 -7.11 -7.11
N VAL A 5 -21.40 -7.35 -6.20
CA VAL A 5 -20.41 -8.44 -6.34
C VAL A 5 -21.09 -9.80 -6.37
N ARG A 6 -22.06 -10.05 -5.47
CA ARG A 6 -22.85 -11.29 -5.47
C ARG A 6 -23.57 -11.49 -6.80
N LYS A 7 -24.26 -10.47 -7.28
CA LYS A 7 -24.99 -10.54 -8.58
C LYS A 7 -24.05 -10.84 -9.75
N LEU A 8 -22.88 -10.22 -9.77
CA LEU A 8 -21.88 -10.47 -10.82
C LEU A 8 -21.28 -11.87 -10.72
N ALA A 9 -21.00 -12.35 -9.50
CA ALA A 9 -20.40 -13.66 -9.29
C ALA A 9 -21.41 -14.83 -9.47
N GLN A 10 -22.71 -14.59 -9.31
CA GLN A 10 -23.76 -15.57 -9.59
C GLN A 10 -23.89 -15.87 -11.09
N ASN A 11 -23.48 -14.96 -11.95
CA ASN A 11 -23.46 -15.23 -13.38
C ASN A 11 -22.14 -15.95 -13.72
N GLU A 12 -22.24 -17.25 -13.96
CA GLU A 12 -21.09 -18.11 -14.29
C GLU A 12 -20.29 -17.62 -15.50
N ALA A 13 -20.93 -16.96 -16.44
CA ALA A 13 -20.27 -16.37 -17.60
C ALA A 13 -19.23 -15.30 -17.21
N ASN A 14 -19.38 -14.62 -16.07
CA ASN A 14 -18.42 -13.61 -15.61
C ASN A 14 -17.15 -14.21 -15.03
N ASN A 15 -17.20 -15.45 -14.52
CA ASN A 15 -16.06 -16.20 -13.96
C ASN A 15 -15.11 -15.35 -13.07
N ILE A 16 -15.67 -14.57 -12.13
CA ILE A 16 -14.90 -13.66 -11.29
C ILE A 16 -13.96 -14.44 -10.38
N LYS A 17 -12.66 -14.14 -10.46
CA LYS A 17 -11.61 -14.80 -9.67
C LYS A 17 -10.93 -13.87 -8.66
N LEU A 18 -11.11 -12.56 -8.80
CA LEU A 18 -10.51 -11.54 -7.95
C LEU A 18 -11.40 -10.31 -7.90
N VAL A 19 -11.47 -9.66 -6.75
CA VAL A 19 -12.08 -8.33 -6.58
C VAL A 19 -11.01 -7.37 -6.09
N ILE A 20 -10.88 -6.23 -6.78
CA ILE A 20 -9.97 -5.15 -6.37
C ILE A 20 -10.80 -3.91 -6.03
N ILE A 21 -10.52 -3.27 -4.90
CA ILE A 21 -11.20 -2.07 -4.41
C ILE A 21 -10.18 -0.95 -4.28
N ASP A 22 -10.32 0.11 -5.06
CA ASP A 22 -9.50 1.31 -5.02
C ASP A 22 -10.41 2.50 -4.64
N TYR A 23 -10.33 2.98 -3.41
CA TYR A 23 -9.71 2.50 -2.15
C TYR A 23 -10.75 2.54 -1.02
N LEU A 24 -10.47 1.92 0.12
CA LEU A 24 -11.44 1.72 1.22
C LEU A 24 -12.06 3.03 1.72
N GLN A 25 -11.30 4.12 1.77
CA GLN A 25 -11.78 5.40 2.29
C GLN A 25 -12.79 6.10 1.38
N LEU A 26 -12.98 5.64 0.13
CA LEU A 26 -14.09 6.12 -0.73
C LEU A 26 -15.41 5.38 -0.47
N MET A 27 -15.34 4.26 0.24
CA MET A 27 -16.55 3.52 0.58
C MET A 27 -17.30 4.24 1.72
N GLN A 28 -18.61 4.33 1.57
CA GLN A 28 -19.51 4.85 2.59
C GLN A 28 -20.22 3.69 3.27
N GLY A 29 -20.28 3.73 4.58
CA GLY A 29 -21.12 2.84 5.38
C GLY A 29 -22.58 3.28 5.36
N THR A 30 -23.44 2.48 5.97
CA THR A 30 -24.84 2.81 6.17
C THR A 30 -25.04 3.30 7.62
N GLY A 31 -25.49 4.54 7.77
CA GLY A 31 -25.85 5.12 9.08
C GLY A 31 -24.92 6.27 9.51
N ASN A 32 -25.27 6.88 10.65
CA ASN A 32 -24.59 8.04 11.23
C ASN A 32 -23.49 7.57 12.21
N LYS A 33 -22.50 6.82 11.71
CA LYS A 33 -21.37 6.29 12.49
C LYS A 33 -20.15 7.16 12.31
N ASP A 34 -19.24 7.13 13.29
CA ASP A 34 -17.95 7.73 13.11
C ASP A 34 -17.13 6.97 12.05
N ARG A 35 -16.11 7.60 11.50
CA ARG A 35 -15.34 7.06 10.39
C ARG A 35 -14.58 5.76 10.76
N HIS A 36 -14.11 5.66 11.99
CA HIS A 36 -13.47 4.45 12.50
C HIS A 36 -14.39 3.24 12.49
N GLN A 37 -15.62 3.44 12.98
CA GLN A 37 -16.62 2.38 13.00
C GLN A 37 -17.05 1.99 11.59
N GLU A 38 -17.15 2.96 10.69
CA GLU A 38 -17.48 2.73 9.29
C GLU A 38 -16.45 1.86 8.58
N VAL A 39 -15.16 2.20 8.72
CA VAL A 39 -14.05 1.43 8.16
C VAL A 39 -13.99 0.03 8.74
N SER A 40 -14.25 -0.12 10.05
CA SER A 40 -14.32 -1.42 10.72
C SER A 40 -15.43 -2.31 10.15
N ASP A 41 -16.62 -1.75 9.95
CA ASP A 41 -17.76 -2.49 9.39
C ASP A 41 -17.51 -2.87 7.91
N ILE A 42 -16.86 -2.00 7.16
CA ILE A 42 -16.45 -2.26 5.77
C ILE A 42 -15.46 -3.41 5.73
N SER A 43 -14.38 -3.33 6.52
CA SER A 43 -13.33 -4.35 6.60
C SER A 43 -13.90 -5.73 6.90
N ARG A 44 -14.65 -5.83 8.01
CA ARG A 44 -15.34 -7.07 8.39
C ARG A 44 -16.26 -7.58 7.30
N GLY A 45 -16.99 -6.67 6.67
CA GLY A 45 -17.91 -7.00 5.58
C GLY A 45 -17.22 -7.53 4.33
N LEU A 46 -16.03 -7.02 4.00
CA LEU A 46 -15.22 -7.54 2.88
C LEU A 46 -14.65 -8.91 3.22
N LYS A 47 -14.19 -9.13 4.45
CA LYS A 47 -13.73 -10.44 4.91
C LYS A 47 -14.82 -11.51 4.81
N MET A 48 -16.05 -11.16 5.25
CA MET A 48 -17.18 -12.08 5.13
C MET A 48 -17.52 -12.38 3.66
N LEU A 49 -17.51 -11.36 2.81
CA LEU A 49 -17.79 -11.49 1.38
C LEU A 49 -16.75 -12.39 0.69
N ALA A 50 -15.46 -12.19 0.96
CA ALA A 50 -14.39 -13.01 0.41
C ALA A 50 -14.55 -14.49 0.77
N ARG A 51 -14.93 -14.79 2.04
CA ARG A 51 -15.21 -16.15 2.50
C ARG A 51 -16.45 -16.76 1.83
N GLU A 52 -17.54 -16.00 1.77
CA GLU A 52 -18.81 -16.42 1.16
C GLU A 52 -18.63 -16.80 -0.31
N MET A 53 -17.95 -15.91 -1.05
CA MET A 53 -17.75 -16.07 -2.48
C MET A 53 -16.57 -16.97 -2.85
N LYS A 54 -15.72 -17.33 -1.87
CA LYS A 54 -14.42 -18.04 -2.07
C LYS A 54 -13.54 -17.36 -3.11
N ILE A 55 -13.55 -16.04 -3.13
CA ILE A 55 -12.79 -15.18 -4.05
C ILE A 55 -11.89 -14.26 -3.22
N PRO A 56 -10.61 -14.11 -3.56
CA PRO A 56 -9.74 -13.13 -2.92
C PRO A 56 -10.23 -11.69 -3.20
N ILE A 57 -10.12 -10.84 -2.18
CA ILE A 57 -10.40 -9.41 -2.28
C ILE A 57 -9.14 -8.63 -1.91
N ILE A 58 -8.65 -7.82 -2.82
CA ILE A 58 -7.58 -6.85 -2.57
C ILE A 58 -8.23 -5.49 -2.35
N ALA A 59 -7.99 -4.89 -1.20
CA ALA A 59 -8.49 -3.55 -0.89
C ALA A 59 -7.31 -2.62 -0.68
N LEU A 60 -7.24 -1.54 -1.47
CA LEU A 60 -6.27 -0.48 -1.27
C LEU A 60 -6.68 0.38 -0.09
N SER A 61 -5.73 0.81 0.70
CA SER A 61 -5.96 1.68 1.86
C SER A 61 -4.95 2.80 1.90
N GLN A 62 -5.43 4.01 2.15
CA GLN A 62 -4.57 5.16 2.36
C GLN A 62 -3.94 5.09 3.75
N LEU A 63 -2.65 5.41 3.84
CA LEU A 63 -1.92 5.50 5.10
C LEU A 63 -2.13 6.85 5.79
N ASN A 64 -1.87 6.88 7.09
CA ASN A 64 -1.83 8.11 7.86
C ASN A 64 -0.63 8.96 7.42
N ARG A 65 -0.87 10.25 7.17
CA ARG A 65 0.20 11.19 6.79
C ARG A 65 1.25 11.41 7.87
N GLY A 66 0.99 11.00 9.11
CA GLY A 66 1.94 11.07 10.21
C GLY A 66 3.27 10.37 9.93
N LEU A 67 3.26 9.35 9.06
CA LEU A 67 4.49 8.67 8.62
C LEU A 67 5.49 9.62 7.93
N GLU A 68 5.00 10.68 7.26
CA GLU A 68 5.85 11.64 6.55
C GLU A 68 6.72 12.48 7.50
N ASN A 69 6.34 12.55 8.79
CA ASN A 69 7.08 13.30 9.83
C ASN A 69 8.17 12.46 10.51
N ARG A 70 8.24 11.15 10.23
CA ARG A 70 9.27 10.27 10.80
C ARG A 70 10.58 10.37 10.00
N PRO A 71 11.73 10.17 10.65
CA PRO A 71 13.01 10.01 9.95
C PRO A 71 12.99 8.82 8.98
N ASP A 72 12.53 7.66 9.43
CA ASP A 72 12.24 6.51 8.58
C ASP A 72 10.77 6.54 8.16
N LYS A 73 10.56 6.70 6.86
CA LYS A 73 9.23 6.80 6.23
C LYS A 73 8.74 5.46 5.70
N ARG A 74 9.38 4.34 6.07
CA ARG A 74 8.84 3.01 5.76
C ARG A 74 7.53 2.79 6.48
N PRO A 75 6.48 2.41 5.75
CA PRO A 75 5.17 2.13 6.34
C PRO A 75 5.20 0.95 7.31
N MET A 76 4.40 1.05 8.36
CA MET A 76 4.18 -0.01 9.35
C MET A 76 2.69 -0.14 9.68
N LEU A 77 2.30 -1.19 10.39
CA LEU A 77 0.89 -1.47 10.70
C LEU A 77 0.19 -0.31 11.43
N SER A 78 0.88 0.40 12.31
CA SER A 78 0.34 1.58 12.99
C SER A 78 0.00 2.76 12.07
N ASP A 79 0.50 2.75 10.83
CA ASP A 79 0.21 3.79 9.84
C ASP A 79 -1.09 3.54 9.06
N LEU A 80 -1.67 2.37 9.23
CA LEU A 80 -3.01 2.10 8.74
C LEU A 80 -3.98 3.00 9.52
N ARG A 81 -4.51 4.02 8.86
CA ARG A 81 -5.41 5.00 9.47
C ARG A 81 -6.73 4.35 9.87
N GLU A 82 -7.18 4.58 11.11
CA GLU A 82 -8.50 4.17 11.61
C GLU A 82 -8.75 2.67 11.63
N SER A 83 -7.73 1.82 11.87
CA SER A 83 -7.78 0.47 11.33
C SER A 83 -7.25 -0.68 12.18
N GLY A 84 -7.38 -0.63 13.48
CA GLY A 84 -7.23 -1.86 14.27
C GLY A 84 -8.08 -3.03 13.70
N ALA A 85 -9.24 -2.70 13.09
CA ALA A 85 -10.10 -3.67 12.45
C ALA A 85 -9.50 -4.22 11.13
N ILE A 86 -8.92 -3.36 10.27
CA ILE A 86 -8.26 -3.84 9.04
C ILE A 86 -7.12 -4.78 9.39
N GLU A 87 -6.32 -4.41 10.39
CA GLU A 87 -5.23 -5.27 10.85
C GLU A 87 -5.75 -6.63 11.33
N GLN A 88 -6.86 -6.67 12.07
CA GLN A 88 -7.44 -7.92 12.55
C GLN A 88 -8.07 -8.77 11.43
N ASP A 89 -8.80 -8.15 10.51
CA ASP A 89 -9.58 -8.84 9.48
C ASP A 89 -8.73 -9.33 8.31
N ALA A 90 -7.70 -8.57 7.90
CA ALA A 90 -6.87 -8.92 6.76
C ALA A 90 -6.02 -10.17 7.03
N ASP A 91 -5.91 -11.04 6.03
CA ASP A 91 -5.00 -12.19 6.08
C ASP A 91 -3.57 -11.78 5.73
N ILE A 92 -3.43 -10.82 4.82
CA ILE A 92 -2.15 -10.27 4.36
C ILE A 92 -2.28 -8.75 4.35
N ILE A 93 -1.24 -8.05 4.82
CA ILE A 93 -1.09 -6.61 4.69
C ILE A 93 0.26 -6.35 4.04
N MET A 94 0.22 -5.65 2.92
CA MET A 94 1.41 -5.26 2.16
C MET A 94 1.45 -3.75 2.02
N PHE A 95 2.63 -3.18 2.18
CA PHE A 95 2.87 -1.77 1.92
C PHE A 95 3.77 -1.62 0.70
N VAL A 96 3.45 -0.65 -0.15
CA VAL A 96 4.32 -0.25 -1.25
C VAL A 96 5.09 0.98 -0.81
N TYR A 97 6.41 0.90 -0.83
CA TYR A 97 7.31 1.97 -0.42
C TYR A 97 8.27 2.34 -1.55
N ARG A 98 8.47 3.64 -1.75
CA ARG A 98 9.42 4.21 -2.70
C ARG A 98 10.07 5.41 -2.02
N ASP A 99 11.33 5.26 -1.64
CA ASP A 99 12.07 6.26 -0.88
C ASP A 99 12.29 7.56 -1.67
N ASP A 100 12.54 7.43 -2.95
CA ASP A 100 12.78 8.57 -3.85
C ASP A 100 11.60 9.54 -3.92
N VAL A 101 10.36 9.07 -3.76
CA VAL A 101 9.16 9.92 -3.70
C VAL A 101 9.22 10.89 -2.51
N TYR A 102 9.72 10.43 -1.37
CA TYR A 102 9.86 11.26 -0.17
C TYR A 102 11.07 12.19 -0.28
N LYS A 103 12.19 11.71 -0.81
CA LYS A 103 13.38 12.53 -1.06
C LYS A 103 13.07 13.69 -2.02
N GLU A 104 12.38 13.41 -3.12
CA GLU A 104 11.98 14.44 -4.09
C GLU A 104 11.08 15.50 -3.44
N ARG A 105 10.09 15.09 -2.65
CA ARG A 105 9.21 16.02 -1.92
C ARG A 105 9.97 16.87 -0.90
N ASP A 106 10.89 16.25 -0.15
CA ASP A 106 11.70 16.95 0.84
C ASP A 106 12.63 17.97 0.18
N GLU A 107 13.21 17.64 -0.97
CA GLU A 107 14.05 18.57 -1.73
C GLU A 107 13.23 19.72 -2.33
N ALA A 108 12.05 19.43 -2.90
CA ALA A 108 11.16 20.46 -3.41
C ALA A 108 10.69 21.43 -2.30
N ARG A 109 10.47 20.91 -1.07
CA ARG A 109 10.15 21.77 0.09
C ARG A 109 11.31 22.67 0.46
N LYS A 110 12.55 22.14 0.52
CA LYS A 110 13.75 22.94 0.84
C LYS A 110 14.00 24.00 -0.21
N GLU A 111 13.85 23.69 -1.49
CA GLU A 111 13.97 24.64 -2.59
C GLU A 111 12.98 25.80 -2.46
N LYS A 112 11.72 25.48 -2.13
CA LYS A 112 10.68 26.48 -1.88
C LYS A 112 11.02 27.36 -0.69
N GLU A 113 11.43 26.78 0.43
CA GLU A 113 11.79 27.51 1.66
C GLU A 113 12.99 28.43 1.42
N ALA A 114 14.00 28.00 0.65
CA ALA A 114 15.15 28.83 0.30
C ALA A 114 14.73 30.00 -0.62
N LYS A 115 13.89 29.73 -1.62
CA LYS A 115 13.35 30.77 -2.50
C LYS A 115 12.56 31.83 -1.75
N ASP A 116 11.74 31.41 -0.78
CA ASP A 116 10.96 32.32 0.07
C ASP A 116 11.86 33.21 0.97
N LYS A 117 13.07 32.72 1.30
CA LYS A 117 14.11 33.47 2.04
C LYS A 117 15.05 34.28 1.15
N GLY A 118 14.95 34.17 -0.19
CA GLY A 118 15.87 34.80 -1.13
C GLY A 118 17.25 34.16 -1.18
N GLU A 119 17.35 32.89 -0.77
CA GLU A 119 18.59 32.11 -0.75
C GLU A 119 18.69 31.23 -2.01
N ASP A 120 19.90 31.08 -2.55
CA ASP A 120 20.16 30.13 -3.64
C ASP A 120 20.21 28.69 -3.08
N TYR A 121 19.37 27.82 -3.59
CA TYR A 121 19.34 26.40 -3.23
C TYR A 121 19.64 25.53 -4.45
N LYS A 122 20.57 24.60 -4.30
CA LYS A 122 20.89 23.60 -5.32
C LYS A 122 20.39 22.23 -4.83
N SER A 123 19.36 21.70 -5.48
CA SER A 123 18.84 20.38 -5.15
C SER A 123 19.96 19.32 -5.27
N LYS A 124 20.02 18.46 -4.27
CA LYS A 124 20.94 17.29 -4.25
C LYS A 124 20.25 16.03 -4.80
N PHE A 125 18.96 16.09 -5.07
CA PHE A 125 18.21 14.96 -5.58
C PHE A 125 18.53 14.74 -7.07
N ILE A 126 18.94 13.51 -7.38
CA ILE A 126 19.20 13.08 -8.77
C ILE A 126 18.00 12.25 -9.22
N ASN A 127 17.21 12.78 -10.13
CA ASN A 127 16.10 12.05 -10.71
C ASN A 127 16.63 10.96 -11.67
N LYS A 128 16.54 9.70 -11.25
CA LYS A 128 16.91 8.54 -12.07
C LYS A 128 15.67 8.01 -12.82
N PRO A 129 15.85 7.40 -14.02
CA PRO A 129 14.77 6.79 -14.77
C PRO A 129 14.16 5.56 -14.05
N GLU A 130 14.96 4.90 -13.22
CA GLU A 130 14.56 3.79 -12.36
C GLU A 130 14.95 4.08 -10.91
N GLU A 131 14.14 3.61 -10.00
CA GLU A 131 14.35 3.71 -8.55
C GLU A 131 14.05 2.40 -7.85
N GLU A 132 14.65 2.19 -6.68
CA GLU A 132 14.31 1.06 -5.83
C GLU A 132 12.92 1.25 -5.24
N ALA A 133 12.13 0.18 -5.24
CA ALA A 133 10.84 0.10 -4.59
C ALA A 133 10.80 -1.12 -3.68
N GLU A 134 10.01 -1.06 -2.63
CA GLU A 134 9.86 -2.14 -1.68
C GLU A 134 8.38 -2.52 -1.56
N VAL A 135 8.11 -3.83 -1.52
CA VAL A 135 6.84 -4.37 -1.06
C VAL A 135 7.09 -4.97 0.31
N ILE A 136 6.63 -4.27 1.36
CA ILE A 136 6.82 -4.67 2.75
C ILE A 136 5.61 -5.48 3.17
N ILE A 137 5.80 -6.76 3.49
CA ILE A 137 4.78 -7.64 4.03
C ILE A 137 4.74 -7.44 5.55
N GLY A 138 3.86 -6.53 6.00
CA GLY A 138 3.73 -6.20 7.43
C GLY A 138 2.88 -7.19 8.22
N LYS A 139 2.05 -7.98 7.53
CA LYS A 139 1.28 -9.07 8.13
C LYS A 139 1.06 -10.16 7.10
N GLN A 140 1.23 -11.40 7.53
CA GLN A 140 0.85 -12.59 6.77
C GLN A 140 0.40 -13.69 7.73
N ARG A 141 -0.87 -14.08 7.67
CA ARG A 141 -1.47 -14.99 8.66
C ARG A 141 -0.87 -16.41 8.57
N ASN A 142 -0.54 -16.87 7.39
CA ASN A 142 -0.05 -18.22 7.12
C ASN A 142 1.32 -18.22 6.43
N GLY A 143 2.18 -17.24 6.76
CA GLY A 143 3.52 -17.16 6.19
C GLY A 143 4.37 -16.10 6.88
N PRO A 144 5.62 -15.96 6.49
CA PRO A 144 6.54 -14.99 7.08
C PRO A 144 6.19 -13.56 6.65
N ILE A 145 6.56 -12.61 7.48
CA ILE A 145 6.65 -11.19 7.11
C ILE A 145 8.03 -10.93 6.50
N GLY A 146 8.19 -9.86 5.76
CA GLY A 146 9.47 -9.52 5.13
C GLY A 146 9.34 -8.44 4.08
N THR A 147 10.42 -8.17 3.38
CA THR A 147 10.46 -7.11 2.34
C THR A 147 10.95 -7.70 1.02
N VAL A 148 10.20 -7.43 -0.05
CA VAL A 148 10.60 -7.73 -1.42
C VAL A 148 11.06 -6.45 -2.09
N LYS A 149 12.28 -6.45 -2.62
CA LYS A 149 12.85 -5.32 -3.35
C LYS A 149 12.58 -5.45 -4.83
N LEU A 150 12.13 -4.36 -5.43
CA LEU A 150 11.78 -4.23 -6.83
C LEU A 150 12.46 -2.99 -7.43
N ASN A 151 12.51 -2.90 -8.74
CA ASN A 151 12.79 -1.65 -9.45
C ASN A 151 11.48 -1.04 -9.97
N PHE A 152 11.37 0.29 -9.87
CA PHE A 152 10.26 1.03 -10.43
C PHE A 152 10.73 1.88 -11.61
N GLN A 153 10.23 1.60 -12.79
CA GLN A 153 10.50 2.32 -14.03
C GLN A 153 9.53 3.51 -14.14
N LYS A 154 10.04 4.72 -13.88
CA LYS A 154 9.21 5.95 -13.77
C LYS A 154 8.46 6.26 -15.06
N ALA A 155 9.13 6.17 -16.21
CA ALA A 155 8.54 6.48 -17.50
C ALA A 155 7.36 5.58 -17.89
N LEU A 156 7.36 4.33 -17.40
CA LEU A 156 6.35 3.33 -17.70
C LEU A 156 5.38 3.10 -16.52
N THR A 157 5.61 3.75 -15.38
CA THR A 157 4.85 3.54 -14.13
C THR A 157 4.74 2.04 -13.80
N ARG A 158 5.86 1.30 -13.92
CA ARG A 158 5.89 -0.16 -13.84
C ARG A 158 6.90 -0.64 -12.82
N PHE A 159 6.47 -1.60 -11.99
CA PHE A 159 7.36 -2.40 -11.16
C PHE A 159 7.93 -3.55 -11.97
N VAL A 160 9.21 -3.81 -11.82
CA VAL A 160 9.93 -4.93 -12.42
C VAL A 160 10.78 -5.60 -11.35
N ASP A 161 11.07 -6.88 -11.55
CA ASP A 161 11.98 -7.59 -10.67
C ASP A 161 13.34 -6.91 -10.67
N LYS A 162 13.97 -6.83 -9.50
CA LYS A 162 15.34 -6.38 -9.41
C LYS A 162 16.19 -7.48 -10.06
N GLU A 163 16.94 -7.13 -11.11
CA GLU A 163 17.87 -8.08 -11.73
C GLU A 163 18.82 -8.62 -10.65
N HIS A 164 18.73 -9.90 -10.41
CA HIS A 164 19.69 -10.58 -9.55
C HIS A 164 21.01 -10.67 -10.30
N ASP A 165 22.07 -10.07 -9.76
CA ASP A 165 23.41 -10.52 -10.08
C ASP A 165 23.44 -12.04 -9.81
N ASN A 166 23.84 -12.83 -10.79
CA ASN A 166 23.78 -14.31 -10.79
C ASN A 166 24.56 -15.00 -9.65
N SER A 167 24.92 -14.26 -8.60
CA SER A 167 25.67 -14.74 -7.41
C SER A 167 24.83 -14.81 -6.13
N SER A 168 23.56 -14.42 -6.12
CA SER A 168 22.72 -14.45 -4.90
C SER A 168 21.40 -15.17 -5.15
N SER A 169 21.00 -15.97 -4.16
CA SER A 169 19.78 -16.79 -4.12
C SER A 169 18.52 -16.01 -4.50
N PRO A 170 17.52 -16.66 -5.12
CA PRO A 170 16.28 -16.01 -5.50
C PRO A 170 15.52 -15.57 -4.24
N ILE A 171 15.18 -14.29 -4.16
CA ILE A 171 14.36 -13.62 -3.14
C ILE A 171 15.03 -13.61 -1.77
N GLU A 172 15.75 -12.53 -1.46
CA GLU A 172 16.19 -12.25 -0.10
C GLU A 172 14.96 -11.81 0.71
N VAL A 173 14.28 -12.78 1.30
CA VAL A 173 13.27 -12.51 2.34
C VAL A 173 14.05 -12.27 3.62
N ILE A 174 14.24 -11.00 3.98
CA ILE A 174 14.85 -10.64 5.26
C ILE A 174 13.81 -10.94 6.33
N PHE A 175 14.02 -12.04 7.05
CA PHE A 175 13.26 -12.35 8.27
C PHE A 175 13.82 -11.50 9.41
N GLU A 176 13.06 -10.55 9.91
CA GLU A 176 13.32 -9.93 11.21
C GLU A 176 12.84 -10.91 12.30
N ASN A 177 13.77 -11.42 13.10
CA ASN A 177 13.50 -12.23 14.28
C ASN A 177 12.96 -11.38 15.43
#